data_479ae3b03711cd4fbc209159e076185d
#
_entry.id   479ae3b03711cd4fbc209159e076185d
#
_cell.length_a   1.000
_cell.length_b   1.000
_cell.length_c   1.000
_cell.angle_alpha   90.00
_cell.angle_beta   90.00
_cell.angle_gamma   90.00
#
_symmetry.space_group_name_H-M   'P 1'
#
loop_
_entity.id
_entity.type
_entity.pdbx_description
1 polymer ?
#
loop_
_entity_poly.entity_id
_entity_poly.type
_entity_poly.pdbx_seq_one_letter_code
_entity_poly.pdbx_strand_id
1 'polypeptide(L)'
;QQDVDIRRPLFICLDSLGMLSTTKEVEDTEAGKETRDMTRAQILKAAFRVLTLKLGKAKVPMVVTNHTYDVVGSMFPTKEMGGGSGLKYAASSIVYLSKKKEKDGTEVVGNIIHCKNQKSRLTVENKMVDVRLMYERGLDRYYGLLELALKYGIFKSVSTRIELPDGTKTFGKTINNQPEKFYTEEIMKQLDEACLLYTSDAADERLS
;
A
#
# COMPACT_ATOMS: atom_id res chain seq x y z
N GLN A 1 22.30 15.22 19.03
CA GLN A 1 21.64 13.91 19.15
C GLN A 1 20.95 13.89 20.51
N GLN A 2 19.63 13.99 20.51
CA GLN A 2 18.84 13.84 21.73
C GLN A 2 18.80 12.35 22.10
N ASP A 3 18.78 12.07 23.40
CA ASP A 3 18.65 10.71 23.93
C ASP A 3 17.43 10.00 23.35
N VAL A 4 17.58 8.75 22.98
CA VAL A 4 16.54 7.97 22.27
C VAL A 4 15.26 7.85 23.10
N ASP A 5 15.36 7.88 24.43
CA ASP A 5 14.24 7.74 25.37
C ASP A 5 13.37 8.99 25.51
N ILE A 6 13.84 10.15 25.03
CA ILE A 6 13.11 11.44 25.12
C ILE A 6 12.49 11.83 23.77
N ARG A 7 12.77 11.11 22.69
CA ARG A 7 12.26 11.44 21.35
C ARG A 7 10.78 11.11 21.25
N ARG A 8 9.98 12.13 20.96
CA ARG A 8 8.60 11.89 20.53
C ARG A 8 8.62 11.11 19.22
N PRO A 9 7.74 10.12 19.05
CA PRO A 9 7.61 9.42 17.77
C PRO A 9 7.29 10.44 16.66
N LEU A 10 8.12 10.47 15.61
CA LEU A 10 7.97 11.35 14.46
C LEU A 10 7.71 10.50 13.22
N PHE A 11 6.74 10.92 12.43
CA PHE A 11 6.40 10.36 11.13
C PHE A 11 6.35 11.49 10.11
N ILE A 12 6.93 11.29 8.92
CA ILE A 12 6.94 12.29 7.86
C ILE A 12 6.03 11.80 6.72
N CYS A 13 5.11 12.67 6.30
CA CYS A 13 4.29 12.45 5.12
C CYS A 13 4.55 13.56 4.11
N LEU A 14 4.91 13.19 2.87
CA LEU A 14 5.05 14.09 1.74
C LEU A 14 3.95 13.81 0.72
N ASP A 15 2.99 14.71 0.60
CA ASP A 15 1.87 14.63 -0.34
C ASP A 15 1.86 15.90 -1.22
N SER A 16 2.28 15.80 -2.45
CA SER A 16 2.90 14.70 -3.19
C SER A 16 4.27 15.13 -3.74
N LEU A 17 5.10 14.17 -4.09
CA LEU A 17 6.41 14.46 -4.70
C LEU A 17 6.31 15.26 -6.00
N GLY A 18 5.23 15.04 -6.77
CA GLY A 18 4.98 15.76 -8.02
C GLY A 18 4.83 17.26 -7.86
N MET A 19 4.45 17.73 -6.66
CA MET A 19 4.22 19.15 -6.35
C MET A 19 5.48 19.90 -5.90
N LEU A 20 6.58 19.18 -5.69
CA LEU A 20 7.86 19.86 -5.37
C LEU A 20 8.45 20.46 -6.64
N SER A 21 8.78 21.76 -6.58
CA SER A 21 9.48 22.47 -7.65
C SER A 21 10.94 22.70 -7.26
N THR A 22 11.82 22.72 -8.25
CA THR A 22 13.20 23.19 -8.07
C THR A 22 13.25 24.72 -8.11
N THR A 23 14.28 25.32 -7.52
CA THR A 23 14.49 26.78 -7.61
C THR A 23 14.49 27.24 -9.06
N LYS A 24 15.12 26.47 -9.95
CA LYS A 24 15.15 26.77 -11.38
C LYS A 24 13.77 26.73 -12.03
N GLU A 25 12.90 25.73 -11.69
CA GLU A 25 11.52 25.69 -12.19
C GLU A 25 10.72 26.93 -11.75
N VAL A 26 10.92 27.40 -10.52
CA VAL A 26 10.28 28.61 -10.02
C VAL A 26 10.76 29.84 -10.79
N GLU A 27 12.09 30.03 -10.90
CA GLU A 27 12.69 31.16 -11.63
C GLU A 27 12.31 31.20 -13.13
N ASP A 28 12.32 30.04 -13.80
CA ASP A 28 11.93 29.91 -15.20
C ASP A 28 10.43 30.24 -15.40
N THR A 29 9.57 29.80 -14.46
CA THR A 29 8.13 30.11 -14.49
C THR A 29 7.87 31.59 -14.28
N GLU A 30 8.54 32.23 -13.31
CA GLU A 30 8.44 33.66 -13.06
C GLU A 30 8.96 34.51 -14.26
N ALA A 31 9.96 33.99 -14.97
CA ALA A 31 10.50 34.60 -16.18
C ALA A 31 9.67 34.30 -17.46
N GLY A 32 8.57 33.59 -17.35
CA GLY A 32 7.71 33.19 -18.49
C GLY A 32 8.37 32.25 -19.49
N LYS A 33 9.37 31.47 -19.06
CA LYS A 33 10.07 30.50 -19.90
C LYS A 33 9.37 29.13 -19.85
N GLU A 34 9.05 28.55 -20.99
CA GLU A 34 8.48 27.19 -21.12
C GLU A 34 9.54 26.09 -21.14
N THR A 35 10.61 26.19 -20.41
CA THR A 35 11.68 25.19 -20.41
C THR A 35 11.45 24.11 -19.37
N ARG A 36 11.48 22.84 -19.81
CA ARG A 36 11.48 21.68 -18.90
C ARG A 36 12.81 21.64 -18.14
N ASP A 37 12.75 21.64 -16.81
CA ASP A 37 13.94 21.40 -16.00
C ASP A 37 14.36 19.93 -16.05
N MET A 38 15.31 19.62 -16.95
CA MET A 38 15.87 18.29 -17.09
C MET A 38 16.73 17.87 -15.88
N THR A 39 17.09 18.81 -15.00
CA THR A 39 17.92 18.54 -13.81
C THR A 39 17.10 18.12 -12.60
N ARG A 40 15.78 18.33 -12.60
CA ARG A 40 14.88 17.99 -11.49
C ARG A 40 15.05 16.55 -11.02
N ALA A 41 15.06 15.59 -11.94
CA ALA A 41 15.22 14.18 -11.60
C ALA A 41 16.57 13.88 -10.92
N GLN A 42 17.64 14.58 -11.31
CA GLN A 42 18.96 14.45 -10.70
C GLN A 42 18.98 15.06 -9.31
N ILE A 43 18.37 16.24 -9.12
CA ILE A 43 18.26 16.92 -7.83
C ILE A 43 17.46 16.04 -6.85
N LEU A 44 16.31 15.53 -7.25
CA LEU A 44 15.51 14.62 -6.44
C LEU A 44 16.28 13.34 -6.07
N LYS A 45 17.01 12.75 -7.02
CA LYS A 45 17.85 11.57 -6.76
C LYS A 45 18.93 11.87 -5.71
N ALA A 46 19.59 13.01 -5.78
CA ALA A 46 20.59 13.42 -4.81
C ALA A 46 19.98 13.68 -3.44
N ALA A 47 18.85 14.40 -3.39
CA ALA A 47 18.13 14.71 -2.16
C ALA A 47 17.67 13.45 -1.44
N PHE A 48 17.03 12.50 -2.13
CA PHE A 48 16.57 11.25 -1.52
C PHE A 48 17.71 10.35 -1.05
N ARG A 49 18.86 10.36 -1.72
CA ARG A 49 20.04 9.63 -1.27
C ARG A 49 20.55 10.14 0.09
N VAL A 50 20.58 11.44 0.29
CA VAL A 50 20.98 12.06 1.57
C VAL A 50 19.90 11.88 2.62
N LEU A 51 18.64 12.11 2.24
CA LEU A 51 17.49 12.03 3.14
C LEU A 51 17.32 10.62 3.73
N THR A 52 17.42 9.57 2.91
CA THR A 52 17.31 8.17 3.36
C THR A 52 18.35 7.82 4.42
N LEU A 53 19.58 8.30 4.28
CA LEU A 53 20.63 8.10 5.28
C LEU A 53 20.30 8.79 6.61
N LYS A 54 19.80 10.03 6.54
CA LYS A 54 19.43 10.81 7.73
C LYS A 54 18.22 10.21 8.44
N LEU A 55 17.19 9.83 7.69
CA LEU A 55 15.99 9.19 8.21
C LEU A 55 16.30 7.83 8.86
N GLY A 56 17.14 7.01 8.21
CA GLY A 56 17.58 5.74 8.75
C GLY A 56 18.33 5.88 10.07
N LYS A 57 19.28 6.84 10.16
CA LYS A 57 19.99 7.14 11.41
C LYS A 57 19.06 7.66 12.52
N ALA A 58 18.07 8.46 12.15
CA ALA A 58 17.09 9.02 13.08
C ALA A 58 15.97 8.04 13.44
N LYS A 59 15.86 6.89 12.76
CA LYS A 59 14.75 5.92 12.85
C LYS A 59 13.38 6.58 12.64
N VAL A 60 13.31 7.52 11.69
CA VAL A 60 12.07 8.25 11.34
C VAL A 60 11.50 7.66 10.06
N PRO A 61 10.29 7.05 10.11
CA PRO A 61 9.60 6.58 8.93
C PRO A 61 9.09 7.75 8.08
N MET A 62 9.09 7.56 6.74
CA MET A 62 8.56 8.52 5.79
C MET A 62 7.69 7.84 4.75
N VAL A 63 6.50 8.40 4.51
CA VAL A 63 5.61 8.03 3.41
C VAL A 63 5.60 9.18 2.39
N VAL A 64 5.68 8.80 1.13
CA VAL A 64 5.64 9.74 -0.01
C VAL A 64 4.55 9.29 -0.96
N THR A 65 3.60 10.17 -1.26
CA THR A 65 2.67 9.96 -2.37
C THR A 65 3.28 10.46 -3.67
N ASN A 66 2.97 9.78 -4.77
CA ASN A 66 3.47 10.14 -6.09
C ASN A 66 2.47 9.76 -7.18
N HIS A 67 2.62 10.33 -8.37
CA HIS A 67 1.80 10.00 -9.53
C HIS A 67 2.51 9.00 -10.43
N THR A 68 1.70 8.18 -11.12
CA THR A 68 2.17 7.30 -12.19
C THR A 68 1.72 7.85 -13.54
N TYR A 69 2.57 7.69 -14.55
CA TYR A 69 2.32 8.12 -15.92
C TYR A 69 2.39 6.91 -16.84
N ASP A 70 1.58 6.91 -17.88
CA ASP A 70 1.63 5.87 -18.89
C ASP A 70 2.88 6.05 -19.75
N VAL A 71 3.59 4.94 -20.00
CA VAL A 71 4.78 4.95 -20.85
C VAL A 71 4.36 5.01 -22.31
N VAL A 72 4.66 6.13 -22.95
CA VAL A 72 4.36 6.33 -24.40
C VAL A 72 5.25 5.42 -25.23
N GLY A 73 4.65 4.71 -26.19
CA GLY A 73 5.36 3.81 -27.12
C GLY A 73 5.60 2.39 -26.60
N SER A 74 5.12 2.03 -25.40
CA SER A 74 5.12 0.65 -24.96
C SER A 74 4.03 -0.17 -25.66
N MET A 75 4.36 -1.39 -26.11
CA MET A 75 3.38 -2.32 -26.69
C MET A 75 2.33 -2.78 -25.65
N PHE A 76 2.64 -2.70 -24.37
CA PHE A 76 1.73 -3.03 -23.27
C PHE A 76 1.53 -1.81 -22.38
N PRO A 77 0.31 -1.60 -21.81
CA PRO A 77 0.06 -0.53 -20.86
C PRO A 77 0.98 -0.65 -19.65
N THR A 78 2.03 0.16 -19.62
CA THR A 78 3.00 0.18 -18.53
C THR A 78 2.97 1.54 -17.85
N LYS A 79 2.91 1.54 -16.52
CA LYS A 79 2.93 2.76 -15.72
C LYS A 79 4.28 2.92 -15.04
N GLU A 80 4.82 4.12 -15.11
CA GLU A 80 6.02 4.52 -14.36
C GLU A 80 5.72 5.66 -13.40
N MET A 81 6.43 5.66 -12.28
CA MET A 81 6.31 6.75 -11.31
C MET A 81 7.18 7.93 -11.69
N GLY A 82 6.69 9.14 -11.44
CA GLY A 82 7.45 10.37 -11.60
C GLY A 82 8.63 10.46 -10.63
N GLY A 83 9.58 11.36 -10.92
CA GLY A 83 10.74 11.63 -10.06
C GLY A 83 11.98 10.78 -10.36
N GLY A 84 11.94 9.95 -11.42
CA GLY A 84 13.07 9.19 -11.91
C GLY A 84 13.46 7.97 -11.06
N SER A 85 14.50 7.26 -11.51
CA SER A 85 14.95 6.00 -10.89
C SER A 85 15.47 6.14 -9.47
N GLY A 86 15.91 7.33 -9.05
CA GLY A 86 16.47 7.58 -7.72
C GLY A 86 15.52 7.26 -6.58
N LEU A 87 14.26 7.63 -6.71
CA LEU A 87 13.22 7.33 -5.73
C LEU A 87 12.96 5.84 -5.63
N LYS A 88 12.93 5.15 -6.77
CA LYS A 88 12.75 3.70 -6.85
C LYS A 88 13.81 2.92 -6.07
N TYR A 89 15.06 3.40 -6.09
CA TYR A 89 16.14 2.81 -5.29
C TYR A 89 16.09 3.21 -3.81
N ALA A 90 15.69 4.44 -3.49
CA ALA A 90 15.63 4.94 -2.13
C ALA A 90 14.54 4.27 -1.29
N ALA A 91 13.35 4.06 -1.86
CA ALA A 91 12.20 3.52 -1.17
C ALA A 91 12.41 2.07 -0.70
N SER A 92 11.98 1.76 0.52
CA SER A 92 11.94 0.40 1.07
C SER A 92 10.79 -0.40 0.50
N SER A 93 9.64 0.23 0.31
CA SER A 93 8.45 -0.36 -0.32
C SER A 93 7.82 0.62 -1.29
N ILE A 94 7.29 0.11 -2.40
CA ILE A 94 6.54 0.88 -3.40
C ILE A 94 5.25 0.14 -3.68
N VAL A 95 4.12 0.79 -3.44
CA VAL A 95 2.79 0.25 -3.69
C VAL A 95 2.11 1.08 -4.76
N TYR A 96 1.72 0.44 -5.85
CA TYR A 96 0.89 1.07 -6.89
C TYR A 96 -0.57 0.89 -6.53
N LEU A 97 -1.30 2.00 -6.56
CA LEU A 97 -2.72 2.04 -6.24
C LEU A 97 -3.52 2.32 -7.50
N SER A 98 -4.52 1.49 -7.74
CA SER A 98 -5.56 1.78 -8.73
C SER A 98 -6.92 1.63 -8.07
N LYS A 99 -7.93 2.33 -8.57
CA LYS A 99 -9.26 2.34 -7.94
C LYS A 99 -10.36 1.95 -8.92
N LYS A 100 -11.33 1.20 -8.40
CA LYS A 100 -12.59 0.88 -9.06
C LYS A 100 -13.73 1.40 -8.19
N LYS A 101 -14.73 2.04 -8.81
CA LYS A 101 -15.91 2.52 -8.07
C LYS A 101 -16.71 1.35 -7.53
N GLU A 102 -17.05 1.41 -6.24
CA GLU A 102 -18.01 0.53 -5.58
C GLU A 102 -19.40 1.15 -5.70
N LYS A 103 -20.37 0.35 -6.14
CA LYS A 103 -21.75 0.83 -6.37
C LYS A 103 -22.72 0.00 -5.57
N ASP A 104 -23.75 0.68 -5.04
CA ASP A 104 -24.97 0.07 -4.55
C ASP A 104 -26.13 0.50 -5.47
N GLY A 105 -26.59 -0.43 -6.29
CA GLY A 105 -27.49 -0.11 -7.40
C GLY A 105 -26.83 0.86 -8.41
N THR A 106 -27.37 2.07 -8.53
CA THR A 106 -26.86 3.14 -9.40
C THR A 106 -25.92 4.11 -8.69
N GLU A 107 -25.94 4.13 -7.37
CA GLU A 107 -25.19 5.06 -6.54
C GLU A 107 -23.75 4.58 -6.29
N VAL A 108 -22.78 5.52 -6.30
CA VAL A 108 -21.40 5.23 -5.96
C VAL A 108 -21.22 5.44 -4.46
N VAL A 109 -21.02 4.34 -3.73
CA VAL A 109 -20.91 4.33 -2.27
C VAL A 109 -19.48 4.27 -1.75
N GLY A 110 -18.51 4.02 -2.63
CA GLY A 110 -17.12 3.92 -2.25
C GLY A 110 -16.20 3.56 -3.40
N ASN A 111 -15.02 3.07 -3.05
CA ASN A 111 -14.03 2.56 -3.99
C ASN A 111 -13.41 1.26 -3.47
N ILE A 112 -13.16 0.32 -4.37
CA ILE A 112 -12.20 -0.76 -4.18
C ILE A 112 -10.85 -0.26 -4.69
N ILE A 113 -9.84 -0.30 -3.85
CA ILE A 113 -8.48 0.13 -4.16
C ILE A 113 -7.63 -1.12 -4.32
N HIS A 114 -7.14 -1.35 -5.53
CA HIS A 114 -6.22 -2.44 -5.86
C HIS A 114 -4.80 -1.98 -5.52
N CYS A 115 -4.20 -2.58 -4.50
CA CYS A 115 -2.86 -2.28 -4.01
C CYS A 115 -1.89 -3.33 -4.55
N LYS A 116 -1.00 -2.95 -5.48
CA LYS A 116 0.05 -3.83 -6.00
C LYS A 116 1.39 -3.49 -5.37
N ASN A 117 2.00 -4.43 -4.66
CA ASN A 117 3.36 -4.29 -4.14
C ASN A 117 4.37 -4.37 -5.30
N GLN A 118 4.79 -3.23 -5.81
CA GLN A 118 5.72 -3.13 -6.95
C GLN A 118 7.17 -3.38 -6.54
N LYS A 119 7.52 -3.02 -5.31
CA LYS A 119 8.82 -3.23 -4.71
C LYS A 119 8.66 -3.41 -3.21
N SER A 120 9.40 -4.33 -2.63
CA SER A 120 9.56 -4.43 -1.19
C SER A 120 10.92 -5.00 -0.82
N ARG A 121 11.52 -4.45 0.26
CA ARG A 121 12.68 -5.04 0.92
C ARG A 121 12.29 -5.93 2.10
N LEU A 122 11.01 -5.95 2.46
CA LEU A 122 10.49 -6.58 3.67
C LEU A 122 9.60 -7.77 3.38
N THR A 123 8.96 -7.80 2.20
CA THR A 123 7.97 -8.82 1.82
C THR A 123 8.12 -9.21 0.36
N VAL A 124 7.37 -10.23 -0.06
CA VAL A 124 7.34 -10.70 -1.46
C VAL A 124 6.76 -9.62 -2.37
N GLU A 125 7.48 -9.32 -3.45
CA GLU A 125 7.03 -8.39 -4.49
C GLU A 125 5.90 -8.97 -5.36
N ASN A 126 5.21 -8.10 -6.10
CA ASN A 126 4.11 -8.43 -7.01
C ASN A 126 2.86 -9.03 -6.35
N LYS A 127 2.75 -9.02 -5.02
CA LYS A 127 1.49 -9.34 -4.34
C LYS A 127 0.47 -8.23 -4.55
N MET A 128 -0.79 -8.63 -4.67
CA MET A 128 -1.92 -7.72 -4.81
C MET A 128 -2.88 -7.92 -3.65
N VAL A 129 -3.35 -6.81 -3.10
CA VAL A 129 -4.38 -6.79 -2.04
C VAL A 129 -5.39 -5.73 -2.40
N ASP A 130 -6.66 -6.08 -2.27
CA ASP A 130 -7.75 -5.14 -2.44
C ASP A 130 -8.20 -4.61 -1.08
N VAL A 131 -8.40 -3.31 -0.98
CA VAL A 131 -8.98 -2.67 0.18
C VAL A 131 -10.23 -1.89 -0.22
N ARG A 132 -11.25 -1.88 0.62
CA ARG A 132 -12.51 -1.19 0.38
C ARG A 132 -12.55 0.10 1.20
N LEU A 133 -12.79 1.22 0.51
CA LEU A 133 -12.94 2.54 1.11
C LEU A 133 -14.37 3.03 0.85
N MET A 134 -15.20 3.03 1.89
CA MET A 134 -16.57 3.50 1.83
C MET A 134 -16.64 4.98 2.18
N TYR A 135 -17.47 5.75 1.47
CA TYR A 135 -17.56 7.21 1.71
C TYR A 135 -18.11 7.55 3.09
N GLU A 136 -19.04 6.76 3.62
CA GLU A 136 -19.62 7.00 4.94
C GLU A 136 -18.78 6.45 6.10
N ARG A 137 -18.13 5.28 5.90
CA ARG A 137 -17.50 4.52 7.00
C ARG A 137 -15.99 4.54 6.94
N GLY A 138 -15.41 5.07 5.86
CA GLY A 138 -13.98 5.05 5.63
C GLY A 138 -13.45 3.66 5.23
N LEU A 139 -12.24 3.35 5.66
CA LEU A 139 -11.56 2.09 5.33
C LEU A 139 -12.23 0.90 6.01
N ASP A 140 -12.68 -0.08 5.21
CA ASP A 140 -13.26 -1.31 5.71
C ASP A 140 -12.15 -2.30 6.11
N ARG A 141 -11.99 -2.47 7.42
CA ARG A 141 -10.95 -3.33 8.00
C ARG A 141 -11.21 -4.83 7.85
N TYR A 142 -12.42 -5.22 7.48
CA TYR A 142 -12.82 -6.62 7.35
C TYR A 142 -12.90 -7.11 5.90
N TYR A 143 -12.74 -6.21 4.95
CA TYR A 143 -12.82 -6.56 3.54
C TYR A 143 -11.74 -7.56 3.15
N GLY A 144 -12.15 -8.68 2.53
CA GLY A 144 -11.25 -9.75 2.11
C GLY A 144 -10.87 -10.76 3.19
N LEU A 145 -11.27 -10.54 4.47
CA LEU A 145 -10.91 -11.47 5.55
C LEU A 145 -11.62 -12.83 5.41
N LEU A 146 -12.80 -12.87 4.81
CA LEU A 146 -13.51 -14.13 4.59
C LEU A 146 -12.74 -15.07 3.68
N GLU A 147 -12.23 -14.54 2.57
CA GLU A 147 -11.41 -15.27 1.62
C GLU A 147 -10.11 -15.77 2.27
N LEU A 148 -9.50 -14.95 3.11
CA LEU A 148 -8.29 -15.33 3.87
C LEU A 148 -8.59 -16.42 4.89
N ALA A 149 -9.67 -16.28 5.67
CA ALA A 149 -10.08 -17.26 6.67
C ALA A 149 -10.37 -18.63 6.05
N LEU A 150 -11.01 -18.64 4.88
CA LEU A 150 -11.23 -19.87 4.10
C LEU A 150 -9.92 -20.44 3.55
N LYS A 151 -9.06 -19.58 3.00
CA LYS A 151 -7.77 -19.97 2.42
C LYS A 151 -6.87 -20.65 3.44
N TYR A 152 -6.82 -20.13 4.66
CA TYR A 152 -5.99 -20.68 5.74
C TYR A 152 -6.69 -21.74 6.60
N GLY A 153 -7.92 -22.12 6.24
CA GLY A 153 -8.66 -23.19 6.92
C GLY A 153 -9.18 -22.82 8.31
N ILE A 154 -9.13 -21.54 8.67
CA ILE A 154 -9.71 -21.00 9.92
C ILE A 154 -11.23 -21.13 9.86
N PHE A 155 -11.82 -20.76 8.72
CA PHE A 155 -13.20 -21.07 8.37
C PHE A 155 -13.22 -22.17 7.31
N LYS A 156 -14.27 -22.99 7.30
CA LYS A 156 -14.43 -24.08 6.33
C LYS A 156 -15.67 -23.87 5.48
N SER A 157 -15.52 -24.08 4.17
CA SER A 157 -16.67 -24.10 3.26
C SER A 157 -17.37 -25.44 3.33
N VAL A 158 -18.65 -25.44 3.70
CA VAL A 158 -19.49 -26.63 3.78
C VAL A 158 -20.74 -26.42 2.92
N SER A 159 -20.69 -26.86 1.68
CA SER A 159 -21.72 -26.58 0.68
C SER A 159 -21.92 -25.08 0.48
N THR A 160 -23.12 -24.56 0.72
CA THR A 160 -23.45 -23.13 0.60
C THR A 160 -23.21 -22.33 1.90
N ARG A 161 -22.76 -23.00 2.96
CA ARG A 161 -22.52 -22.39 4.28
C ARG A 161 -21.04 -22.39 4.64
N ILE A 162 -20.72 -21.57 5.60
CA ILE A 162 -19.39 -21.44 6.18
C ILE A 162 -19.48 -21.94 7.62
N GLU A 163 -18.64 -22.89 7.95
CA GLU A 163 -18.47 -23.43 9.29
C GLU A 163 -17.34 -22.67 10.00
N LEU A 164 -17.66 -22.15 11.16
CA LEU A 164 -16.76 -21.44 12.05
C LEU A 164 -15.99 -22.43 12.95
N PRO A 165 -14.91 -22.00 13.63
CA PRO A 165 -14.14 -22.87 14.51
C PRO A 165 -14.94 -23.50 15.65
N ASP A 166 -16.03 -22.87 16.09
CA ASP A 166 -16.96 -23.37 17.10
C ASP A 166 -17.98 -24.40 16.56
N GLY A 167 -17.90 -24.74 15.26
CA GLY A 167 -18.84 -25.63 14.57
C GLY A 167 -20.13 -24.97 14.10
N THR A 168 -20.34 -23.69 14.38
CA THR A 168 -21.51 -22.93 13.92
C THR A 168 -21.47 -22.76 12.40
N LYS A 169 -22.61 -22.94 11.73
CA LYS A 169 -22.74 -22.79 10.26
C LYS A 169 -23.57 -21.58 9.91
N THR A 170 -22.99 -20.67 9.13
CA THR A 170 -23.63 -19.43 8.69
C THR A 170 -23.40 -19.17 7.21
N PHE A 171 -23.99 -18.12 6.65
CA PHE A 171 -23.76 -17.70 5.27
C PHE A 171 -22.66 -16.66 5.20
N GLY A 172 -21.83 -16.69 4.14
CA GLY A 172 -20.80 -15.69 3.92
C GLY A 172 -21.35 -14.26 3.89
N LYS A 173 -22.56 -14.06 3.33
CA LYS A 173 -23.23 -12.76 3.36
C LYS A 173 -23.51 -12.26 4.79
N THR A 174 -23.86 -13.17 5.71
CA THR A 174 -24.10 -12.83 7.11
C THR A 174 -22.82 -12.39 7.80
N ILE A 175 -21.70 -13.10 7.52
CA ILE A 175 -20.38 -12.74 8.03
C ILE A 175 -19.97 -11.34 7.55
N ASN A 176 -20.12 -11.08 6.25
CA ASN A 176 -19.74 -9.77 5.66
C ASN A 176 -20.64 -8.62 6.13
N ASN A 177 -21.91 -8.89 6.47
CA ASN A 177 -22.82 -7.86 6.97
C ASN A 177 -22.65 -7.54 8.47
N GLN A 178 -22.11 -8.48 9.24
CA GLN A 178 -21.91 -8.34 10.69
C GLN A 178 -20.51 -8.83 11.09
N PRO A 179 -19.44 -8.32 10.46
CA PRO A 179 -18.09 -8.88 10.59
C PRO A 179 -17.58 -8.87 12.04
N GLU A 180 -17.94 -7.84 12.81
CA GLU A 180 -17.53 -7.67 14.21
C GLU A 180 -17.93 -8.83 15.11
N LYS A 181 -19.01 -9.57 14.76
CA LYS A 181 -19.46 -10.75 15.52
C LYS A 181 -18.59 -11.99 15.24
N PHE A 182 -17.98 -12.05 14.07
CA PHE A 182 -17.29 -13.25 13.59
C PHE A 182 -15.78 -13.11 13.65
N TYR A 183 -15.25 -11.90 13.49
CA TYR A 183 -13.81 -11.61 13.56
C TYR A 183 -13.46 -11.13 14.98
N THR A 184 -13.55 -12.06 15.94
CA THR A 184 -13.10 -11.84 17.32
C THR A 184 -11.60 -11.63 17.38
N GLU A 185 -11.07 -11.14 18.51
CA GLU A 185 -9.62 -10.97 18.69
C GLU A 185 -8.84 -12.28 18.45
N GLU A 186 -9.42 -13.40 18.88
CA GLU A 186 -8.81 -14.71 18.67
C GLU A 186 -8.74 -15.10 17.20
N ILE A 187 -9.82 -14.90 16.43
CA ILE A 187 -9.85 -15.15 14.98
C ILE A 187 -8.88 -14.20 14.25
N MET A 188 -8.83 -12.94 14.63
CA MET A 188 -7.88 -11.98 14.04
C MET A 188 -6.43 -12.39 14.32
N LYS A 189 -6.13 -12.86 15.52
CA LYS A 189 -4.80 -13.39 15.86
C LYS A 189 -4.43 -14.62 15.03
N GLN A 190 -5.35 -15.56 14.86
CA GLN A 190 -5.12 -16.74 14.00
C GLN A 190 -4.89 -16.35 12.53
N LEU A 191 -5.59 -15.34 12.02
CA LEU A 191 -5.36 -14.80 10.68
C LEU A 191 -3.98 -14.16 10.55
N ASP A 192 -3.56 -13.35 11.52
CA ASP A 192 -2.25 -12.72 11.52
C ASP A 192 -1.12 -13.78 11.58
N GLU A 193 -1.23 -14.77 12.43
CA GLU A 193 -0.26 -15.87 12.54
C GLU A 193 -0.17 -16.67 11.22
N ALA A 194 -1.31 -17.02 10.62
CA ALA A 194 -1.35 -17.74 9.35
C ALA A 194 -0.74 -16.91 8.20
N CYS A 195 -0.99 -15.61 8.17
CA CYS A 195 -0.38 -14.71 7.18
C CYS A 195 1.13 -14.58 7.35
N LEU A 196 1.64 -14.53 8.58
CA LEU A 196 3.07 -14.43 8.88
C LEU A 196 3.82 -15.72 8.51
N LEU A 197 3.29 -16.89 8.87
CA LEU A 197 3.86 -18.19 8.50
C LEU A 197 3.98 -18.35 6.99
N TYR A 198 2.94 -17.99 6.23
CA TYR A 198 2.97 -18.07 4.78
C TYR A 198 4.01 -17.14 4.13
N THR A 199 4.35 -16.03 4.77
CA THR A 199 5.41 -15.12 4.27
C THR A 199 6.80 -15.64 4.58
N SER A 200 7.01 -16.37 5.67
CA SER A 200 8.30 -17.01 6.01
C SER A 200 8.58 -18.21 5.13
N ASP A 201 7.63 -19.10 4.92
CA ASP A 201 7.81 -20.30 4.06
C ASP A 201 8.11 -19.91 2.61
N ALA A 202 7.46 -18.87 2.08
CA ALA A 202 7.73 -18.35 0.74
C ALA A 202 9.12 -17.68 0.61
N ALA A 203 9.78 -17.32 1.71
CA ALA A 203 11.16 -16.82 1.73
C ALA A 203 12.17 -17.98 1.72
N ASP A 204 11.87 -19.08 2.42
CA ASP A 204 12.76 -20.26 2.50
C ASP A 204 12.79 -21.08 1.21
N GLU A 205 11.63 -21.21 0.50
CA GLU A 205 11.59 -21.87 -0.82
C GLU A 205 12.44 -21.18 -1.91
N ARG A 206 12.83 -19.92 -1.71
CA ARG A 206 13.70 -19.19 -2.66
C ARG A 206 15.19 -19.31 -2.35
N LEU A 207 15.54 -19.92 -1.22
CA LEU A 207 16.93 -20.14 -0.80
C LEU A 207 17.38 -21.60 -1.03
N SER A 208 16.49 -22.47 -1.44
CA SER A 208 16.75 -23.84 -1.90
C SER A 208 16.79 -23.90 -3.43
#